data_36e0450317245badf057ffa689b04b57
#
_entry.id   36e0450317245badf057ffa689b04b57
#
_cell.length_a   1.000
_cell.length_b   1.000
_cell.length_c   1.000
_cell.angle_alpha   90.00
_cell.angle_beta   90.00
_cell.angle_gamma   90.00
#
_symmetry.space_group_name_H-M   'P 1'
#
loop_
_entity.id
_entity.type
_entity.pdbx_description
1 polymer ?
#
loop_
_entity_poly.entity_id
_entity_poly.type
_entity_poly.pdbx_seq_one_letter_code
_entity_poly.pdbx_strand_id
1 'polypeptide(L)'
;SNFARVSASDRASGRASTTFEHASRHNLAYWRDWDWWGFGPGAHSHVGRMRWWNVKNPGAYAGRLHAGVSPAAAGEILGEEERELERVMLGLRTSEGVELDGLPVAASGHEAGAGCASVPAGGRVASLIADGLVDGAATLRGRACLTLRGRLLADYVTRELMGY
;
A
#
# COMPACT_ATOMS: atom_id res chain seq x y z
N SER A 1 0.53 11.01 7.71
CA SER A 1 1.59 10.93 6.69
C SER A 1 2.93 11.16 7.37
N ASN A 2 3.79 10.13 7.36
CA ASN A 2 5.11 10.26 7.97
C ASN A 2 6.14 10.54 6.89
N PHE A 3 6.54 11.80 6.79
CA PHE A 3 7.69 12.19 6.00
C PHE A 3 8.94 12.04 6.87
N ALA A 4 9.75 11.02 6.61
CA ALA A 4 11.06 10.92 7.24
C ALA A 4 12.01 11.95 6.61
N ARG A 5 12.78 12.63 7.45
CA ARG A 5 13.79 13.60 7.02
C ARG A 5 14.97 12.84 6.39
N VAL A 6 15.31 13.19 5.16
CA VAL A 6 16.56 12.70 4.53
C VAL A 6 17.71 13.56 5.08
N SER A 7 18.80 12.92 5.56
CA SER A 7 19.94 13.66 6.10
C SER A 7 20.63 14.51 5.00
N ALA A 8 21.28 15.59 5.40
CA ALA A 8 21.99 16.47 4.45
C ALA A 8 23.18 15.75 3.78
N SER A 9 23.78 14.77 4.44
CA SER A 9 24.89 13.95 3.93
C SER A 9 24.45 13.06 2.77
N ASP A 10 23.22 12.57 2.76
CA ASP A 10 22.71 11.70 1.72
C ASP A 10 22.40 12.45 0.41
N ARG A 11 22.15 13.78 0.50
CA ARG A 11 21.96 14.63 -0.69
C ARG A 11 23.26 14.93 -1.41
N ALA A 12 24.37 14.99 -0.69
CA ALA A 12 25.68 15.37 -1.25
C ALA A 12 26.34 14.19 -1.99
N SER A 13 26.00 12.95 -1.67
CA SER A 13 26.65 11.75 -2.22
C SER A 13 25.98 11.18 -3.47
N GLY A 14 24.82 11.72 -3.90
CA GLY A 14 24.05 11.18 -5.04
C GLY A 14 23.61 9.72 -4.86
N ARG A 15 23.91 9.14 -3.72
CA ARG A 15 23.51 7.81 -3.34
C ARG A 15 22.12 7.92 -2.73
N ALA A 16 21.12 7.35 -3.36
CA ALA A 16 19.85 7.09 -2.71
C ALA A 16 20.14 6.17 -1.51
N SER A 17 20.43 6.79 -0.36
CA SER A 17 20.54 6.06 0.89
C SER A 17 19.15 5.51 1.20
N THR A 18 18.98 4.20 1.08
CA THR A 18 17.81 3.46 1.52
C THR A 18 17.75 3.35 3.04
N THR A 19 18.52 4.14 3.76
CA THR A 19 18.52 4.13 5.22
C THR A 19 17.28 4.86 5.72
N PHE A 20 16.30 4.07 6.12
CA PHE A 20 15.14 4.50 6.90
C PHE A 20 15.51 4.87 8.35
N GLU A 21 16.69 5.46 8.54
CA GLU A 21 17.27 5.75 9.85
C GLU A 21 16.36 6.63 10.71
N HIS A 22 15.58 7.50 10.07
CA HIS A 22 14.61 8.39 10.73
C HIS A 22 13.16 7.98 10.47
N ALA A 23 12.91 6.86 9.82
CA ALA A 23 11.56 6.41 9.57
C ALA A 23 10.97 5.71 10.80
N SER A 24 9.69 5.96 11.06
CA SER A 24 8.97 5.20 12.09
C SER A 24 8.86 3.74 11.67
N ARG A 25 9.59 2.86 12.36
CA ARG A 25 9.58 1.41 12.09
C ARG A 25 8.17 0.83 12.23
N HIS A 26 7.42 1.31 13.21
CA HIS A 26 6.04 0.91 13.43
C HIS A 26 5.16 1.22 12.21
N ASN A 27 5.27 2.43 11.66
CA ASN A 27 4.48 2.80 10.49
C ASN A 27 4.95 2.09 9.20
N LEU A 28 6.26 1.85 9.07
CA LEU A 28 6.78 1.04 7.96
C LEU A 28 6.24 -0.38 7.97
N ALA A 29 6.00 -0.96 9.14
CA ALA A 29 5.38 -2.29 9.26
C ALA A 29 4.01 -2.33 8.57
N TYR A 30 3.17 -1.31 8.77
CA TYR A 30 1.89 -1.21 8.08
C TYR A 30 2.05 -1.02 6.55
N TRP A 31 2.98 -0.15 6.12
CA TRP A 31 3.21 0.09 4.69
C TRP A 31 3.84 -1.11 3.96
N ARG A 32 4.47 -2.02 4.69
CA ARG A 32 5.06 -3.26 4.17
C ARG A 32 4.16 -4.47 4.34
N ASP A 33 2.90 -4.26 4.69
CA ASP A 33 1.90 -5.32 4.88
C ASP A 33 2.35 -6.41 5.87
N TRP A 34 3.04 -6.01 6.96
CA TRP A 34 3.43 -6.94 8.01
C TRP A 34 2.22 -7.34 8.86
N ASP A 35 2.28 -8.52 9.43
CA ASP A 35 1.31 -8.97 10.41
C ASP A 35 1.34 -8.10 11.66
N TRP A 36 0.16 -7.77 12.18
CA TRP A 36 0.04 -6.98 13.39
C TRP A 36 -1.22 -7.37 14.19
N TRP A 37 -1.13 -7.25 15.50
CA TRP A 37 -2.20 -7.59 16.43
C TRP A 37 -2.62 -6.35 17.22
N GLY A 38 -3.89 -5.98 17.13
CA GLY A 38 -4.46 -4.86 17.84
C GLY A 38 -4.98 -5.25 19.21
N PHE A 39 -4.60 -4.52 20.23
CA PHE A 39 -5.07 -4.70 21.59
C PHE A 39 -5.99 -3.55 21.98
N GLY A 40 -7.07 -3.91 22.69
CA GLY A 40 -8.04 -2.95 23.21
C GLY A 40 -9.38 -2.93 22.46
N PRO A 41 -10.36 -2.16 22.99
CA PRO A 41 -11.68 -2.02 22.38
C PRO A 41 -11.59 -1.37 21.02
N GLY A 42 -12.25 -1.96 20.02
CA GLY A 42 -12.27 -1.47 18.64
C GLY A 42 -10.95 -1.58 17.89
N ALA A 43 -9.91 -2.17 18.50
CA ALA A 43 -8.63 -2.37 17.80
C ALA A 43 -8.79 -3.38 16.68
N HIS A 44 -8.12 -3.08 15.57
CA HIS A 44 -8.05 -3.97 14.41
C HIS A 44 -6.78 -4.83 14.49
N SER A 45 -6.81 -5.98 13.84
CA SER A 45 -5.67 -6.88 13.67
C SER A 45 -5.61 -7.37 12.23
N HIS A 46 -4.41 -7.70 11.76
CA HIS A 46 -4.16 -8.28 10.46
C HIS A 46 -3.07 -9.34 10.59
N VAL A 47 -3.38 -10.58 10.26
CA VAL A 47 -2.43 -11.71 10.27
C VAL A 47 -2.66 -12.56 9.03
N GLY A 48 -1.68 -12.62 8.16
CA GLY A 48 -1.76 -13.31 6.89
C GLY A 48 -2.86 -12.72 5.99
N ARG A 49 -3.94 -13.48 5.79
CA ARG A 49 -5.11 -13.05 4.99
C ARG A 49 -6.30 -12.68 5.87
N MET A 50 -6.19 -12.85 7.18
CA MET A 50 -7.29 -12.61 8.11
C MET A 50 -7.17 -11.23 8.72
N ARG A 51 -8.25 -10.49 8.65
CA ARG A 51 -8.42 -9.20 9.30
C ARG A 51 -9.61 -9.29 10.24
N TRP A 52 -9.47 -8.80 11.48
CA TRP A 52 -10.56 -8.75 12.44
C TRP A 52 -10.47 -7.52 13.31
N TRP A 53 -11.56 -7.21 13.99
CA TRP A 53 -11.62 -6.09 14.92
C TRP A 53 -12.34 -6.49 16.20
N ASN A 54 -11.90 -5.92 17.32
CA ASN A 54 -12.47 -6.16 18.62
C ASN A 54 -13.77 -5.38 18.82
N VAL A 55 -14.59 -5.81 19.77
CA VAL A 55 -15.76 -5.06 20.21
C VAL A 55 -15.38 -3.67 20.65
N LYS A 56 -16.15 -2.65 20.24
CA LYS A 56 -15.82 -1.24 20.49
C LYS A 56 -16.08 -0.80 21.93
N ASN A 57 -17.07 -1.42 22.62
CA ASN A 57 -17.41 -1.07 23.98
C ASN A 57 -16.36 -1.61 24.97
N PRO A 58 -15.74 -0.76 25.83
CA PRO A 58 -14.71 -1.21 26.78
C PRO A 58 -15.20 -2.25 27.79
N GLY A 59 -16.44 -2.10 28.29
CA GLY A 59 -17.03 -3.07 29.24
C GLY A 59 -17.26 -4.43 28.60
N ALA A 60 -17.75 -4.46 27.36
CA ALA A 60 -17.93 -5.71 26.61
C ALA A 60 -16.58 -6.36 26.28
N TYR A 61 -15.56 -5.57 25.96
CA TYR A 61 -14.19 -6.04 25.71
C TYR A 61 -13.63 -6.71 26.98
N ALA A 62 -13.66 -6.01 28.11
CA ALA A 62 -13.19 -6.53 29.39
C ALA A 62 -13.98 -7.78 29.82
N GLY A 63 -15.31 -7.76 29.70
CA GLY A 63 -16.17 -8.89 30.03
C GLY A 63 -15.84 -10.17 29.25
N ARG A 64 -15.58 -10.04 27.94
CA ARG A 64 -15.15 -11.18 27.10
C ARG A 64 -13.80 -11.73 27.57
N LEU A 65 -12.82 -10.87 27.84
CA LEU A 65 -11.51 -11.30 28.31
C LEU A 65 -11.57 -11.99 29.67
N HIS A 66 -12.35 -11.46 30.61
CA HIS A 66 -12.56 -12.12 31.92
C HIS A 66 -13.25 -13.49 31.80
N ALA A 67 -14.12 -13.66 30.82
CA ALA A 67 -14.78 -14.94 30.52
C ALA A 67 -13.88 -15.91 29.72
N GLY A 68 -12.64 -15.52 29.35
CA GLY A 68 -11.76 -16.34 28.52
C GLY A 68 -12.22 -16.47 27.06
N VAL A 69 -13.10 -15.55 26.59
CA VAL A 69 -13.67 -15.55 25.25
C VAL A 69 -12.95 -14.49 24.39
N SER A 70 -12.79 -14.79 23.10
CA SER A 70 -12.18 -13.84 22.16
C SER A 70 -12.95 -12.51 22.16
N PRO A 71 -12.25 -11.36 22.24
CA PRO A 71 -12.87 -10.05 22.14
C PRO A 71 -13.23 -9.64 20.70
N ALA A 72 -12.91 -10.46 19.69
CA ALA A 72 -13.23 -10.19 18.29
C ALA A 72 -14.74 -10.05 18.07
N ALA A 73 -15.16 -8.96 17.44
CA ALA A 73 -16.55 -8.70 17.07
C ALA A 73 -16.89 -9.32 15.73
N ALA A 74 -16.02 -9.14 14.75
CA ALA A 74 -16.13 -9.66 13.39
C ALA A 74 -14.76 -9.68 12.72
N GLY A 75 -14.69 -10.31 11.56
CA GLY A 75 -13.47 -10.37 10.74
C GLY A 75 -13.83 -10.68 9.30
N GLU A 76 -12.84 -10.55 8.44
CA GLU A 76 -12.92 -10.84 7.02
C GLU A 76 -11.64 -11.59 6.58
N ILE A 77 -11.77 -12.35 5.51
CA ILE A 77 -10.64 -13.00 4.86
C ILE A 77 -10.46 -12.30 3.51
N LEU A 78 -9.32 -11.66 3.32
CA LEU A 78 -9.00 -10.94 2.09
C LEU A 78 -8.83 -11.91 0.93
N GLY A 79 -9.47 -11.59 -0.20
CA GLY A 79 -9.24 -12.23 -1.48
C GLY A 79 -7.82 -11.92 -2.01
N GLU A 80 -7.40 -12.68 -3.00
CA GLU A 80 -6.07 -12.46 -3.59
C GLU A 80 -5.98 -11.11 -4.33
N GLU A 81 -7.05 -10.75 -5.05
CA GLU A 81 -7.13 -9.47 -5.77
C GLU A 81 -7.12 -8.27 -4.80
N GLU A 82 -7.89 -8.35 -3.70
CA GLU A 82 -7.93 -7.31 -2.68
C GLU A 82 -6.57 -7.13 -2.01
N ARG A 83 -5.90 -8.24 -1.71
CA ARG A 83 -4.56 -8.22 -1.10
C ARG A 83 -3.53 -7.62 -2.05
N GLU A 84 -3.59 -7.96 -3.33
CA GLU A 84 -2.68 -7.41 -4.34
C GLU A 84 -2.90 -5.90 -4.52
N LEU A 85 -4.16 -5.46 -4.59
CA LEU A 85 -4.50 -4.04 -4.62
C LEU A 85 -3.95 -3.30 -3.40
N GLU A 86 -4.13 -3.86 -2.19
CA GLU A 86 -3.59 -3.27 -0.97
C GLU A 86 -2.05 -3.23 -0.99
N ARG A 87 -1.39 -4.29 -1.42
CA ARG A 87 0.06 -4.34 -1.55
C ARG A 87 0.59 -3.22 -2.44
N VAL A 88 -0.03 -3.02 -3.59
CA VAL A 88 0.34 -1.93 -4.52
C VAL A 88 0.06 -0.57 -3.88
N MET A 89 -1.13 -0.38 -3.32
CA MET A 89 -1.54 0.86 -2.68
C MET A 89 -0.62 1.26 -1.51
N LEU A 90 -0.21 0.30 -0.68
CA LEU A 90 0.67 0.53 0.46
C LEU A 90 2.12 0.75 0.00
N GLY A 91 2.61 -0.09 -0.91
CA GLY A 91 3.98 -0.01 -1.42
C GLY A 91 4.28 1.31 -2.13
N LEU A 92 3.34 1.83 -2.93
CA LEU A 92 3.48 3.12 -3.60
C LEU A 92 3.65 4.29 -2.63
N ARG A 93 3.17 4.18 -1.39
CA ARG A 93 3.36 5.22 -0.35
C ARG A 93 4.73 5.22 0.28
N THR A 94 5.54 4.19 0.00
CA THR A 94 6.94 4.12 0.45
C THR A 94 7.89 4.72 -0.58
N SER A 95 9.12 5.00 -0.16
CA SER A 95 10.19 5.40 -1.09
C SER A 95 10.75 4.23 -1.90
N GLU A 96 10.45 3.00 -1.49
CA GLU A 96 10.84 1.78 -2.21
C GLU A 96 9.95 1.55 -3.43
N GLY A 97 8.70 2.06 -3.39
CA GLY A 97 7.73 1.83 -4.45
C GLY A 97 7.34 0.34 -4.56
N VAL A 98 6.78 -0.02 -5.71
CA VAL A 98 6.38 -1.40 -6.03
C VAL A 98 7.13 -1.93 -7.24
N GLU A 99 7.32 -3.22 -7.31
CA GLU A 99 7.86 -3.89 -8.50
C GLU A 99 6.83 -3.86 -9.62
N LEU A 100 7.29 -3.56 -10.84
CA LEU A 100 6.44 -3.53 -12.03
C LEU A 100 6.18 -4.94 -12.56
N ASP A 101 7.14 -5.86 -12.35
CA ASP A 101 6.98 -7.26 -12.69
C ASP A 101 5.97 -7.89 -11.72
N GLY A 102 4.85 -8.37 -12.23
CA GLY A 102 3.78 -8.96 -11.43
C GLY A 102 2.68 -7.98 -10.98
N LEU A 103 2.70 -6.72 -11.45
CA LEU A 103 1.48 -5.93 -11.36
C LEU A 103 0.39 -6.64 -12.19
N PRO A 104 -0.83 -6.78 -11.64
CA PRO A 104 -1.91 -7.39 -12.39
C PRO A 104 -2.12 -6.58 -13.67
N VAL A 105 -1.81 -7.20 -14.78
CA VAL A 105 -2.33 -6.72 -16.06
C VAL A 105 -3.83 -6.86 -15.91
N ALA A 106 -4.56 -5.76 -15.86
CA ALA A 106 -6.01 -5.81 -15.80
C ALA A 106 -6.45 -6.82 -16.86
N ALA A 107 -6.87 -7.98 -16.39
CA ALA A 107 -7.62 -8.87 -17.23
C ALA A 107 -8.85 -8.05 -17.64
N SER A 108 -8.93 -7.69 -18.91
CA SER A 108 -10.03 -6.96 -19.53
C SER A 108 -11.31 -7.80 -19.42
N GLY A 109 -11.86 -7.86 -18.22
CA GLY A 109 -12.98 -8.71 -17.84
C GLY A 109 -14.14 -7.98 -17.18
N HIS A 110 -14.16 -6.66 -17.22
CA HIS A 110 -15.42 -5.91 -17.12
C HIS A 110 -15.77 -5.46 -18.53
N GLU A 111 -16.94 -5.83 -18.99
CA GLU A 111 -17.54 -5.37 -20.24
C GLU A 111 -17.61 -3.83 -20.21
N ALA A 112 -16.47 -3.20 -20.52
CA ALA A 112 -16.44 -1.79 -20.86
C ALA A 112 -17.15 -1.67 -22.19
N GLY A 113 -18.24 -0.92 -22.17
CA GLY A 113 -19.02 -0.60 -23.37
C GLY A 113 -18.09 -0.21 -24.52
N ALA A 114 -18.44 -0.69 -25.70
CA ALA A 114 -17.71 -0.56 -26.96
C ALA A 114 -17.11 0.86 -27.12
N GLY A 115 -15.78 0.97 -27.12
CA GLY A 115 -15.11 2.18 -27.58
C GLY A 115 -13.81 2.59 -26.90
N CYS A 116 -13.39 2.01 -25.79
CA CYS A 116 -12.12 2.39 -25.15
C CYS A 116 -11.09 1.28 -25.34
N ALA A 117 -10.08 1.52 -26.19
CA ALA A 117 -8.96 0.62 -26.35
C ALA A 117 -8.21 0.52 -25.01
N SER A 118 -8.11 -0.70 -24.44
CA SER A 118 -7.36 -0.95 -23.21
C SER A 118 -5.88 -0.61 -23.44
N VAL A 119 -5.38 0.42 -22.74
CA VAL A 119 -3.96 0.78 -22.80
C VAL A 119 -3.17 -0.30 -22.09
N PRO A 120 -2.16 -0.93 -22.74
CA PRO A 120 -1.33 -1.92 -22.09
C PRO A 120 -0.62 -1.33 -20.87
N ALA A 121 -0.30 -2.16 -19.86
CA ALA A 121 0.31 -1.72 -18.60
C ALA A 121 1.55 -0.81 -18.81
N GLY A 122 2.38 -1.12 -19.79
CA GLY A 122 3.52 -0.28 -20.17
C GLY A 122 3.13 1.12 -20.63
N GLY A 123 2.03 1.27 -21.36
CA GLY A 123 1.52 2.57 -21.81
C GLY A 123 0.99 3.41 -20.64
N ARG A 124 0.34 2.80 -19.66
CA ARG A 124 -0.14 3.50 -18.46
C ARG A 124 1.01 4.05 -17.61
N VAL A 125 2.05 3.23 -17.40
CA VAL A 125 3.25 3.66 -16.69
C VAL A 125 3.92 4.82 -17.43
N ALA A 126 4.05 4.76 -18.77
CA ALA A 126 4.63 5.83 -19.58
C ALA A 126 3.85 7.14 -19.45
N SER A 127 2.52 7.10 -19.44
CA SER A 127 1.69 8.30 -19.21
C SER A 127 1.93 8.88 -17.81
N LEU A 128 1.98 8.04 -16.77
CA LEU A 128 2.24 8.50 -15.40
C LEU A 128 3.63 9.12 -15.24
N ILE A 129 4.63 8.66 -16.01
CA ILE A 129 5.96 9.28 -16.05
C ILE A 129 5.89 10.63 -16.77
N ALA A 130 5.20 10.71 -17.90
CA ALA A 130 5.03 11.96 -18.67
C ALA A 130 4.31 13.03 -17.84
N ASP A 131 3.33 12.63 -17.01
CA ASP A 131 2.62 13.50 -16.09
C ASP A 131 3.46 13.89 -14.85
N GLY A 132 4.65 13.32 -14.70
CA GLY A 132 5.56 13.57 -13.60
C GLY A 132 5.08 12.99 -12.27
N LEU A 133 4.24 11.95 -12.29
CA LEU A 133 3.71 11.28 -11.10
C LEU A 133 4.57 10.10 -10.66
N VAL A 134 5.21 9.41 -11.60
CA VAL A 134 6.11 8.27 -11.37
C VAL A 134 7.52 8.63 -11.78
N ASP A 135 8.51 8.16 -11.02
CA ASP A 135 9.94 8.38 -11.29
C ASP A 135 10.40 7.46 -12.43
N GLY A 136 10.76 8.07 -13.56
CA GLY A 136 11.24 7.32 -14.73
C GLY A 136 12.55 6.56 -14.49
N ALA A 137 13.46 7.09 -13.66
CA ALA A 137 14.70 6.40 -13.35
C ALA A 137 14.46 5.15 -12.47
N ALA A 138 13.50 5.19 -11.58
CA ALA A 138 13.06 4.00 -10.82
C ALA A 138 12.40 2.97 -11.74
N THR A 139 11.60 3.43 -12.71
CA THR A 139 10.92 2.57 -13.70
C THR A 139 11.93 1.79 -14.55
N LEU A 140 13.05 2.40 -14.94
CA LEU A 140 14.13 1.70 -15.63
C LEU A 140 14.78 0.58 -14.81
N ARG A 141 14.60 0.61 -13.50
CA ARG A 141 15.04 -0.45 -12.58
C ARG A 141 13.92 -1.44 -12.21
N GLY A 142 12.82 -1.42 -12.97
CA GLY A 142 11.68 -2.31 -12.76
C GLY A 142 10.78 -1.92 -11.58
N ARG A 143 10.82 -0.67 -11.08
CA ARG A 143 10.03 -0.23 -9.92
C ARG A 143 9.21 1.01 -10.21
N ALA A 144 7.97 1.03 -9.76
CA ALA A 144 7.15 2.23 -9.73
C ALA A 144 7.34 2.95 -8.39
N CYS A 145 8.03 4.08 -8.41
CA CYS A 145 8.21 4.97 -7.26
C CYS A 145 7.49 6.29 -7.54
N LEU A 146 6.73 6.78 -6.58
CA LEU A 146 6.04 8.06 -6.74
C LEU A 146 7.00 9.23 -6.56
N THR A 147 6.89 10.23 -7.44
CA THR A 147 7.45 11.56 -7.22
C THR A 147 6.72 12.26 -6.07
N LEU A 148 7.20 13.43 -5.64
CA LEU A 148 6.47 14.22 -4.63
C LEU A 148 5.05 14.56 -5.12
N ARG A 149 4.89 14.91 -6.41
CA ARG A 149 3.58 15.17 -7.02
C ARG A 149 2.73 13.91 -7.07
N GLY A 150 3.31 12.76 -7.43
CA GLY A 150 2.63 11.48 -7.43
C GLY A 150 2.12 11.05 -6.06
N ARG A 151 2.84 11.39 -4.99
CA ARG A 151 2.40 11.09 -3.61
C ARG A 151 1.12 11.83 -3.20
N LEU A 152 0.90 13.01 -3.74
CA LEU A 152 -0.34 13.76 -3.53
C LEU A 152 -1.53 13.14 -4.28
N LEU A 153 -1.26 12.36 -5.33
CA LEU A 153 -2.23 11.69 -6.18
C LEU A 153 -2.08 10.16 -6.13
N ALA A 154 -1.61 9.62 -4.99
CA ALA A 154 -1.28 8.20 -4.86
C ALA A 154 -2.46 7.27 -5.20
N ASP A 155 -3.68 7.63 -4.82
CA ASP A 155 -4.87 6.83 -5.10
C ASP A 155 -5.22 6.83 -6.60
N TYR A 156 -5.00 7.95 -7.30
CA TYR A 156 -5.13 8.02 -8.75
C TYR A 156 -4.09 7.13 -9.44
N VAL A 157 -2.82 7.26 -9.04
CA VAL A 157 -1.73 6.43 -9.61
C VAL A 157 -1.98 4.94 -9.36
N THR A 158 -2.48 4.57 -8.18
CA THR A 158 -2.83 3.18 -7.86
C THR A 158 -3.88 2.65 -8.84
N ARG A 159 -4.97 3.39 -9.05
CA ARG A 159 -6.03 3.00 -10.00
C ARG A 159 -5.51 2.85 -11.41
N GLU A 160 -4.73 3.82 -11.88
CA GLU A 160 -4.15 3.75 -13.22
C GLU A 160 -3.21 2.54 -13.41
N LEU A 161 -2.37 2.25 -12.41
CA LEU A 161 -1.48 1.08 -12.46
C LEU A 161 -2.25 -0.24 -12.45
N MET A 162 -3.32 -0.30 -11.67
CA MET A 162 -4.17 -1.49 -11.54
C MET A 162 -5.18 -1.64 -12.69
N GLY A 163 -5.42 -0.57 -13.46
CA GLY A 163 -6.33 -0.57 -14.63
C GLY A 163 -7.81 -0.47 -14.28
N TYR A 164 -8.13 0.26 -13.18
CA TYR A 164 -9.52 0.56 -12.77
C TYR A 164 -9.96 1.93 -13.26
#